data_289ea5385caa81425110f90af48b0021
#
_entry.id   289ea5385caa81425110f90af48b0021
#
_cell.length_a   1.000
_cell.length_b   1.000
_cell.length_c   1.000
_cell.angle_alpha   90.00
_cell.angle_beta   90.00
_cell.angle_gamma   90.00
#
_symmetry.space_group_name_H-M   'P 1'
#
loop_
_entity.id
_entity.type
_entity.pdbx_description
1 polymer ?
#
loop_
_entity_poly.entity_id
_entity_poly.type
_entity_poly.pdbx_seq_one_letter_code
_entity_poly.pdbx_strand_id
1 'polypeptide(L)'
;MKVFIREFICHDELERKDFMGFTKIGVAGPVGSGKTALIEILTRALVKKYSIGVITNDIYTKEDAEFLSKNSILPKERIIGVETGGCPHTAIREDASMNLEAVDELMDKFPDIELMFIESGGDNLSATFSPELVDATIFVIDVAEGDKIPRKGGPGITRSDLLIINKIDLAPMVGANLGVMYEDSKKMRGKRPFLFTNIRGDDGVDKVIEWIKRDVLFEGL
;
A
#
# COMPACT_ATOMS: atom_id res chain seq x y z
N MET A 1 -1.47 7.98 45.52
CA MET A 1 -2.23 8.45 44.33
C MET A 1 -1.44 8.40 43.01
N LYS A 2 -0.13 8.17 43.01
CA LYS A 2 0.70 8.05 41.80
C LYS A 2 0.94 6.63 41.28
N VAL A 3 0.61 5.60 42.04
CA VAL A 3 0.82 4.19 41.65
C VAL A 3 -0.37 3.63 40.86
N PHE A 4 -1.59 4.12 41.11
CA PHE A 4 -2.82 3.64 40.44
C PHE A 4 -2.97 4.08 39.00
N ILE A 5 -2.29 5.16 38.55
CA ILE A 5 -2.40 5.67 37.18
C ILE A 5 -1.49 4.88 36.23
N ARG A 6 -0.41 4.29 36.73
CA ARG A 6 0.54 3.52 35.88
C ARG A 6 0.02 2.13 35.49
N GLU A 7 -0.79 1.50 36.33
CA GLU A 7 -1.40 0.20 36.04
C GLU A 7 -2.58 0.30 35.06
N PHE A 8 -3.33 1.42 35.09
CA PHE A 8 -4.43 1.64 34.13
C PHE A 8 -3.96 1.91 32.71
N ILE A 9 -2.85 2.65 32.53
CA ILE A 9 -2.29 2.94 31.20
C ILE A 9 -1.68 1.69 30.58
N CYS A 10 -1.05 0.81 31.37
CA CYS A 10 -0.45 -0.43 30.89
C CYS A 10 -1.52 -1.49 30.51
N HIS A 11 -2.68 -1.47 31.16
CA HIS A 11 -3.79 -2.40 30.84
C HIS A 11 -4.50 -1.97 29.56
N ASP A 12 -4.66 -0.67 29.33
CA ASP A 12 -5.30 -0.09 28.12
C ASP A 12 -4.43 -0.29 26.85
N GLU A 13 -3.09 -0.26 27.00
CA GLU A 13 -2.17 -0.56 25.89
C GLU A 13 -2.10 -2.07 25.55
N LEU A 14 -2.23 -2.95 26.54
CA LEU A 14 -2.31 -4.40 26.33
C LEU A 14 -3.65 -4.80 25.73
N GLU A 15 -4.78 -4.28 26.24
CA GLU A 15 -6.11 -4.55 25.67
C GLU A 15 -6.26 -3.96 24.25
N ARG A 16 -5.60 -2.84 23.92
CA ARG A 16 -5.53 -2.31 22.54
C ARG A 16 -4.74 -3.21 21.59
N LYS A 17 -3.67 -3.87 22.06
CA LYS A 17 -2.92 -4.85 21.25
C LYS A 17 -3.74 -6.12 20.97
N ASP A 18 -4.55 -6.56 21.91
CA ASP A 18 -5.41 -7.75 21.74
C ASP A 18 -6.63 -7.48 20.84
N PHE A 19 -7.00 -6.22 20.60
CA PHE A 19 -8.15 -5.82 19.76
C PHE A 19 -7.75 -5.32 18.35
N MET A 20 -6.51 -4.91 18.16
CA MET A 20 -5.98 -4.50 16.85
C MET A 20 -5.17 -5.67 16.27
N GLY A 21 -5.88 -6.56 15.56
CA GLY A 21 -5.23 -7.48 14.63
C GLY A 21 -4.28 -6.70 13.72
N PHE A 22 -3.26 -7.36 13.18
CA PHE A 22 -2.33 -6.71 12.24
C PHE A 22 -3.09 -6.08 11.07
N THR A 23 -2.60 -4.92 10.61
CA THR A 23 -3.22 -4.16 9.53
C THR A 23 -2.61 -4.53 8.18
N LYS A 24 -3.45 -4.81 7.18
CA LYS A 24 -3.03 -5.16 5.82
C LYS A 24 -3.36 -4.02 4.87
N ILE A 25 -2.36 -3.49 4.18
CA ILE A 25 -2.51 -2.42 3.18
C ILE A 25 -2.18 -2.99 1.79
N GLY A 26 -3.19 -2.99 0.92
CA GLY A 26 -3.02 -3.36 -0.49
C GLY A 26 -2.48 -2.18 -1.30
N VAL A 27 -1.45 -2.42 -2.10
CA VAL A 27 -0.89 -1.44 -3.04
C VAL A 27 -1.05 -1.96 -4.46
N ALA A 28 -1.96 -1.36 -5.21
CA ALA A 28 -2.28 -1.74 -6.59
C ALA A 28 -1.95 -0.63 -7.59
N GLY A 29 -1.96 -0.96 -8.86
CA GLY A 29 -1.75 -0.03 -9.95
C GLY A 29 -0.98 -0.66 -11.12
N PRO A 30 -0.90 0.04 -12.27
CA PRO A 30 -0.23 -0.45 -13.47
C PRO A 30 1.24 -0.79 -13.27
N VAL A 31 1.77 -1.61 -14.17
CA VAL A 31 3.20 -1.92 -14.21
C VAL A 31 4.00 -0.63 -14.38
N GLY A 32 5.06 -0.49 -13.59
CA GLY A 32 5.92 0.68 -13.64
C GLY A 32 5.39 1.94 -12.95
N SER A 33 4.18 1.96 -12.39
CA SER A 33 3.62 3.14 -11.69
C SER A 33 4.40 3.54 -10.43
N GLY A 34 5.18 2.62 -9.85
CA GLY A 34 6.04 2.86 -8.68
C GLY A 34 5.55 2.24 -7.38
N LYS A 35 4.72 1.19 -7.46
CA LYS A 35 4.21 0.44 -6.29
C LYS A 35 5.33 -0.09 -5.39
N THR A 36 6.25 -0.85 -5.98
CA THR A 36 7.39 -1.46 -5.26
C THR A 36 8.28 -0.41 -4.60
N ALA A 37 8.55 0.70 -5.30
CA ALA A 37 9.31 1.82 -4.75
C ALA A 37 8.57 2.51 -3.59
N LEU A 38 7.24 2.62 -3.69
CA LEU A 38 6.41 3.14 -2.60
C LEU A 38 6.50 2.25 -1.36
N ILE A 39 6.34 0.94 -1.52
CA ILE A 39 6.42 -0.03 -0.42
C ILE A 39 7.81 0.03 0.24
N GLU A 40 8.89 0.11 -0.54
CA GLU A 40 10.25 0.22 -0.03
C GLU A 40 10.42 1.46 0.86
N ILE A 41 9.97 2.63 0.38
CA ILE A 41 10.08 3.88 1.15
C ILE A 41 9.19 3.87 2.39
N LEU A 42 7.94 3.40 2.27
CA LEU A 42 7.02 3.29 3.42
C LEU A 42 7.58 2.34 4.48
N THR A 43 8.11 1.20 4.06
CA THR A 43 8.74 0.24 4.96
C THR A 43 9.92 0.88 5.70
N ARG A 44 10.79 1.58 4.98
CA ARG A 44 11.95 2.28 5.58
C ARG A 44 11.53 3.34 6.61
N ALA A 45 10.44 4.06 6.34
CA ALA A 45 9.94 5.09 7.23
C ALA A 45 9.24 4.54 8.48
N LEU A 46 8.57 3.38 8.35
CA LEU A 46 7.68 2.84 9.39
C LEU A 46 8.31 1.73 10.24
N VAL A 47 9.36 1.02 9.74
CA VAL A 47 9.97 -0.15 10.41
C VAL A 47 10.52 0.13 11.81
N LYS A 48 10.85 1.39 12.11
CA LYS A 48 11.30 1.77 13.47
C LYS A 48 10.19 1.76 14.51
N LYS A 49 8.94 1.82 14.05
CA LYS A 49 7.76 1.91 14.93
C LYS A 49 6.89 0.67 14.86
N TYR A 50 6.82 0.02 13.70
CA TYR A 50 5.99 -1.15 13.44
C TYR A 50 6.82 -2.35 13.00
N SER A 51 6.42 -3.53 13.43
CA SER A 51 6.90 -4.78 12.87
C SER A 51 6.19 -5.02 11.53
N ILE A 52 6.96 -5.12 10.43
CA ILE A 52 6.43 -5.09 9.07
C ILE A 52 6.69 -6.42 8.35
N GLY A 53 5.69 -6.88 7.58
CA GLY A 53 5.78 -7.91 6.57
C GLY A 53 5.40 -7.38 5.19
N VAL A 54 5.90 -8.01 4.10
CA VAL A 54 5.58 -7.64 2.72
C VAL A 54 5.27 -8.88 1.90
N ILE A 55 4.18 -8.83 1.13
CA ILE A 55 3.85 -9.82 0.10
C ILE A 55 3.83 -9.10 -1.24
N THR A 56 4.51 -9.66 -2.24
CA THR A 56 4.48 -9.17 -3.62
C THR A 56 3.87 -10.20 -4.53
N ASN A 57 3.04 -9.76 -5.46
CA ASN A 57 2.48 -10.61 -6.50
C ASN A 57 3.17 -10.33 -7.83
N ASP A 58 3.60 -11.37 -8.51
CA ASP A 58 4.11 -11.28 -9.88
C ASP A 58 3.54 -12.43 -10.72
N ILE A 59 3.47 -12.23 -12.05
CA ILE A 59 2.87 -13.21 -12.96
C ILE A 59 3.79 -14.40 -13.15
N TYR A 60 5.09 -14.17 -13.35
CA TYR A 60 6.06 -15.19 -13.75
C TYR A 60 7.37 -15.16 -12.98
N THR A 61 7.63 -14.15 -12.19
CA THR A 61 8.92 -13.95 -11.55
C THR A 61 8.76 -13.50 -10.11
N LYS A 62 9.81 -13.67 -9.30
CA LYS A 62 9.90 -13.08 -7.96
C LYS A 62 10.72 -11.78 -7.98
N GLU A 63 10.72 -11.06 -9.12
CA GLU A 63 11.61 -9.92 -9.33
C GLU A 63 11.36 -8.81 -8.31
N ASP A 64 10.09 -8.48 -8.05
CA ASP A 64 9.73 -7.46 -7.06
C ASP A 64 10.12 -7.89 -5.63
N ALA A 65 9.94 -9.17 -5.28
CA ALA A 65 10.41 -9.71 -4.00
C ALA A 65 11.93 -9.71 -3.90
N GLU A 66 12.65 -10.04 -5.00
CA GLU A 66 14.11 -9.97 -5.05
C GLU A 66 14.62 -8.54 -4.97
N PHE A 67 13.96 -7.60 -5.65
CA PHE A 67 14.29 -6.17 -5.57
C PHE A 67 14.13 -5.65 -4.15
N LEU A 68 13.00 -5.92 -3.51
CA LEU A 68 12.76 -5.56 -2.11
C LEU A 68 13.76 -6.25 -1.17
N SER A 69 14.04 -7.51 -1.37
CA SER A 69 15.04 -8.25 -0.56
C SER A 69 16.46 -7.69 -0.65
N LYS A 70 16.81 -7.05 -1.77
CA LYS A 70 18.12 -6.43 -1.97
C LYS A 70 18.19 -4.98 -1.48
N ASN A 71 17.08 -4.26 -1.55
CA ASN A 71 17.04 -2.81 -1.32
C ASN A 71 16.28 -2.43 -0.03
N SER A 72 15.41 -3.32 0.48
CA SER A 72 14.64 -3.06 1.69
C SER A 72 15.50 -3.16 2.95
N ILE A 73 15.09 -2.43 3.96
CA ILE A 73 15.60 -2.55 5.33
C ILE A 73 15.09 -3.80 6.05
N LEU A 74 14.06 -4.47 5.49
CA LEU A 74 13.51 -5.69 6.08
C LEU A 74 14.40 -6.91 5.85
N PRO A 75 14.48 -7.83 6.81
CA PRO A 75 15.01 -9.18 6.59
C PRO A 75 14.24 -9.87 5.44
N LYS A 76 14.97 -10.66 4.64
CA LYS A 76 14.38 -11.36 3.48
C LYS A 76 13.22 -12.29 3.87
N GLU A 77 13.31 -12.86 5.05
CA GLU A 77 12.32 -13.79 5.61
C GLU A 77 10.96 -13.12 5.87
N ARG A 78 10.92 -11.77 5.92
CA ARG A 78 9.69 -10.98 6.06
C ARG A 78 9.10 -10.54 4.74
N ILE A 79 9.64 -11.03 3.62
CA ILE A 79 9.17 -10.71 2.26
C ILE A 79 8.85 -12.03 1.55
N ILE A 80 7.59 -12.20 1.13
CA ILE A 80 7.14 -13.36 0.34
C ILE A 80 6.76 -12.89 -1.06
N GLY A 81 7.30 -13.55 -2.08
CA GLY A 81 6.87 -13.41 -3.46
C GLY A 81 5.87 -14.51 -3.83
N VAL A 82 4.67 -14.13 -4.27
CA VAL A 82 3.62 -15.04 -4.76
C VAL A 82 3.63 -15.00 -6.29
N GLU A 83 3.82 -16.16 -6.91
CA GLU A 83 3.70 -16.33 -8.36
C GLU A 83 2.25 -16.66 -8.72
N THR A 84 1.55 -15.73 -9.36
CA THR A 84 0.09 -15.83 -9.59
C THR A 84 -0.30 -16.55 -10.87
N GLY A 85 0.68 -16.95 -11.68
CA GLY A 85 0.56 -17.94 -12.77
C GLY A 85 -0.40 -17.65 -13.91
N GLY A 86 -0.95 -16.47 -14.07
CA GLY A 86 -1.84 -16.21 -15.22
C GLY A 86 -2.61 -14.90 -15.17
N CYS A 87 -3.39 -14.67 -14.13
CA CYS A 87 -4.14 -13.42 -13.99
C CYS A 87 -3.95 -12.82 -12.61
N PRO A 88 -3.12 -11.76 -12.49
CA PRO A 88 -2.82 -11.15 -11.19
C PRO A 88 -4.07 -10.56 -10.50
N HIS A 89 -5.09 -10.18 -11.27
CA HIS A 89 -6.35 -9.68 -10.71
C HIS A 89 -7.09 -10.75 -9.91
N THR A 90 -7.08 -12.00 -10.40
CA THR A 90 -7.73 -13.12 -9.73
C THR A 90 -7.10 -13.35 -8.36
N ALA A 91 -5.78 -13.35 -8.29
CA ALA A 91 -5.03 -13.65 -7.07
C ALA A 91 -5.22 -12.63 -5.93
N ILE A 92 -5.65 -11.42 -6.22
CA ILE A 92 -5.90 -10.40 -5.19
C ILE A 92 -7.39 -10.17 -4.92
N ARG A 93 -8.30 -10.76 -5.72
CA ARG A 93 -9.73 -10.50 -5.63
C ARG A 93 -10.61 -11.73 -5.67
N GLU A 94 -10.72 -12.43 -6.84
CA GLU A 94 -11.67 -13.54 -7.03
C GLU A 94 -11.22 -14.80 -6.31
N ASP A 95 -9.92 -15.06 -6.26
CA ASP A 95 -9.32 -16.20 -5.55
C ASP A 95 -8.04 -15.72 -4.83
N ALA A 96 -8.23 -15.14 -3.68
CA ALA A 96 -7.14 -14.63 -2.85
C ALA A 96 -6.43 -15.73 -2.03
N SER A 97 -6.71 -17.01 -2.23
CA SER A 97 -6.22 -18.13 -1.41
C SER A 97 -4.70 -18.15 -1.28
N MET A 98 -3.96 -17.98 -2.39
CA MET A 98 -2.50 -17.96 -2.36
C MET A 98 -1.93 -16.82 -1.53
N ASN A 99 -2.57 -15.65 -1.59
CA ASN A 99 -2.16 -14.50 -0.80
C ASN A 99 -2.54 -14.66 0.68
N LEU A 100 -3.69 -15.26 0.97
CA LEU A 100 -4.09 -15.58 2.35
C LEU A 100 -3.13 -16.61 2.96
N GLU A 101 -2.76 -17.66 2.22
CA GLU A 101 -1.72 -18.61 2.66
C GLU A 101 -0.38 -17.93 2.93
N ALA A 102 0.04 -16.97 2.09
CA ALA A 102 1.26 -16.20 2.31
C ALA A 102 1.17 -15.28 3.55
N VAL A 103 -0.02 -14.72 3.82
CA VAL A 103 -0.31 -13.96 5.06
C VAL A 103 -0.15 -14.87 6.27
N ASP A 104 -0.77 -16.06 6.25
CA ASP A 104 -0.71 -17.03 7.34
C ASP A 104 0.74 -17.50 7.56
N GLU A 105 1.50 -17.79 6.49
CA GLU A 105 2.90 -18.17 6.57
C GLU A 105 3.76 -17.10 7.25
N LEU A 106 3.55 -15.81 6.92
CA LEU A 106 4.27 -14.71 7.57
C LEU A 106 3.88 -14.57 9.04
N MET A 107 2.60 -14.70 9.36
CA MET A 107 2.12 -14.59 10.74
C MET A 107 2.56 -15.76 11.61
N ASP A 108 2.63 -16.97 11.06
CA ASP A 108 3.17 -18.14 11.77
C ASP A 108 4.66 -17.99 12.10
N LYS A 109 5.44 -17.43 11.17
CA LYS A 109 6.86 -17.17 11.37
C LYS A 109 7.15 -15.96 12.24
N PHE A 110 6.33 -14.92 12.11
CA PHE A 110 6.52 -13.61 12.73
C PHE A 110 5.21 -13.10 13.33
N PRO A 111 4.75 -13.67 14.46
CA PRO A 111 3.49 -13.28 15.08
C PRO A 111 3.50 -11.86 15.66
N ASP A 112 4.65 -11.20 15.63
CA ASP A 112 4.84 -9.81 16.02
C ASP A 112 4.50 -8.80 14.91
N ILE A 113 4.16 -9.23 13.69
CA ILE A 113 3.81 -8.32 12.58
C ILE A 113 2.57 -7.50 12.94
N GLU A 114 2.71 -6.18 12.88
CA GLU A 114 1.65 -5.19 13.13
C GLU A 114 1.13 -4.57 11.83
N LEU A 115 1.96 -4.52 10.77
CA LEU A 115 1.63 -3.93 9.49
C LEU A 115 2.13 -4.81 8.33
N MET A 116 1.27 -5.08 7.38
CA MET A 116 1.61 -5.85 6.19
C MET A 116 1.26 -5.09 4.93
N PHE A 117 2.21 -4.98 4.00
CA PHE A 117 1.96 -4.48 2.66
C PHE A 117 1.77 -5.64 1.68
N ILE A 118 0.73 -5.57 0.84
CA ILE A 118 0.46 -6.56 -0.20
C ILE A 118 0.45 -5.84 -1.54
N GLU A 119 1.46 -6.11 -2.37
CA GLU A 119 1.60 -5.51 -3.70
C GLU A 119 0.85 -6.35 -4.74
N SER A 120 0.10 -5.69 -5.63
CA SER A 120 -0.50 -6.35 -6.80
C SER A 120 0.50 -6.55 -7.94
N GLY A 121 0.28 -7.53 -8.78
CA GLY A 121 1.17 -7.92 -9.89
C GLY A 121 1.16 -7.00 -11.12
N GLY A 122 0.80 -5.74 -10.98
CA GLY A 122 0.76 -4.80 -12.09
C GLY A 122 -0.55 -4.83 -12.86
N ASP A 123 -1.55 -4.25 -12.27
CA ASP A 123 -2.93 -4.30 -12.73
C ASP A 123 -3.33 -3.12 -13.60
N ASN A 124 -4.42 -3.29 -14.33
CA ASN A 124 -5.10 -2.18 -14.99
C ASN A 124 -6.00 -1.40 -13.99
N LEU A 125 -6.70 -0.37 -14.47
CA LEU A 125 -7.55 0.50 -13.66
C LEU A 125 -8.74 -0.22 -12.99
N SER A 126 -9.01 -1.48 -13.33
CA SER A 126 -10.13 -2.27 -12.77
C SER A 126 -9.74 -3.07 -11.53
N ALA A 127 -8.44 -3.20 -11.22
CA ALA A 127 -7.98 -3.99 -10.10
C ALA A 127 -8.43 -3.42 -8.76
N THR A 128 -8.93 -4.30 -7.93
CA THR A 128 -9.27 -4.05 -6.53
C THR A 128 -8.94 -5.28 -5.70
N PHE A 129 -8.53 -5.07 -4.47
CA PHE A 129 -8.32 -6.17 -3.52
C PHE A 129 -9.64 -6.73 -2.99
N SER A 130 -9.64 -8.01 -2.63
CA SER A 130 -10.69 -8.60 -1.80
C SER A 130 -10.69 -7.93 -0.41
N PRO A 131 -11.88 -7.62 0.16
CA PRO A 131 -11.97 -7.12 1.53
C PRO A 131 -11.44 -8.09 2.60
N GLU A 132 -11.34 -9.39 2.28
CA GLU A 132 -10.76 -10.39 3.18
C GLU A 132 -9.23 -10.29 3.23
N LEU A 133 -8.62 -9.81 2.12
CA LEU A 133 -7.18 -9.77 1.98
C LEU A 133 -6.57 -8.49 2.56
N VAL A 134 -7.27 -7.35 2.47
CA VAL A 134 -6.71 -6.05 2.92
C VAL A 134 -7.74 -5.19 3.65
N ASP A 135 -7.27 -4.37 4.59
CA ASP A 135 -8.07 -3.45 5.39
C ASP A 135 -8.14 -2.06 4.74
N ALA A 136 -7.11 -1.68 3.98
CA ALA A 136 -7.06 -0.43 3.23
C ALA A 136 -6.35 -0.61 1.89
N THR A 137 -6.68 0.23 0.92
CA THR A 137 -6.16 0.14 -0.45
C THR A 137 -5.52 1.45 -0.91
N ILE A 138 -4.29 1.37 -1.41
CA ILE A 138 -3.61 2.45 -2.12
C ILE A 138 -3.57 2.06 -3.60
N PHE A 139 -4.03 2.95 -4.48
CA PHE A 139 -3.91 2.77 -5.92
C PHE A 139 -2.93 3.77 -6.50
N VAL A 140 -1.92 3.30 -7.21
CA VAL A 140 -0.84 4.14 -7.76
C VAL A 140 -0.95 4.18 -9.28
N ILE A 141 -1.14 5.39 -9.82
CA ILE A 141 -0.97 5.69 -11.26
C ILE A 141 0.20 6.66 -11.42
N ASP A 142 0.65 6.88 -12.65
CA ASP A 142 1.69 7.89 -12.90
C ASP A 142 1.35 8.81 -14.09
N VAL A 143 2.06 9.92 -14.16
CA VAL A 143 1.83 10.95 -15.21
C VAL A 143 2.17 10.47 -16.61
N ALA A 144 3.05 9.47 -16.75
CA ALA A 144 3.46 8.95 -18.07
C ALA A 144 2.37 8.10 -18.74
N GLU A 145 1.39 7.64 -17.96
CA GLU A 145 0.19 6.98 -18.51
C GLU A 145 -0.76 7.97 -19.21
N GLY A 146 -0.53 9.27 -19.04
CA GLY A 146 -1.27 10.37 -19.63
C GLY A 146 -2.25 11.05 -18.67
N ASP A 147 -2.45 12.34 -18.86
CA ASP A 147 -3.25 13.20 -17.98
C ASP A 147 -4.75 12.88 -17.94
N LYS A 148 -5.22 12.04 -18.86
CA LYS A 148 -6.63 11.62 -18.95
C LYS A 148 -6.95 10.36 -18.15
N ILE A 149 -5.94 9.73 -17.52
CA ILE A 149 -6.15 8.50 -16.75
C ILE A 149 -7.18 8.67 -15.64
N PRO A 150 -7.13 9.72 -14.79
CA PRO A 150 -8.13 9.87 -13.73
C PRO A 150 -9.57 9.90 -14.25
N ARG A 151 -9.84 10.60 -15.38
CA ARG A 151 -11.20 10.68 -15.94
C ARG A 151 -11.71 9.38 -16.57
N LYS A 152 -10.82 8.46 -16.98
CA LYS A 152 -11.23 7.13 -17.43
C LYS A 152 -11.88 6.33 -16.32
N GLY A 153 -11.56 6.64 -15.08
CA GLY A 153 -12.13 6.00 -13.91
C GLY A 153 -11.68 4.54 -13.78
N GLY A 154 -12.59 3.72 -13.32
CA GLY A 154 -12.32 2.34 -12.94
C GLY A 154 -12.24 2.20 -11.43
N PRO A 155 -12.49 1.00 -10.90
CA PRO A 155 -12.54 0.77 -9.45
C PRO A 155 -11.26 1.17 -8.71
N GLY A 156 -10.08 0.94 -9.29
CA GLY A 156 -8.80 1.36 -8.69
C GLY A 156 -8.77 2.87 -8.42
N ILE A 157 -9.22 3.68 -9.37
CA ILE A 157 -9.25 5.15 -9.21
C ILE A 157 -10.39 5.58 -8.28
N THR A 158 -11.60 5.02 -8.46
CA THR A 158 -12.80 5.55 -7.80
C THR A 158 -13.07 4.98 -6.42
N ARG A 159 -12.55 3.79 -6.09
CA ARG A 159 -12.88 3.05 -4.87
C ARG A 159 -11.72 2.86 -3.91
N SER A 160 -10.46 2.95 -4.36
CA SER A 160 -9.31 2.89 -3.45
C SER A 160 -9.42 3.93 -2.33
N ASP A 161 -8.92 3.64 -1.16
CA ASP A 161 -8.96 4.54 -0.02
C ASP A 161 -8.04 5.74 -0.27
N LEU A 162 -6.86 5.51 -0.85
CA LEU A 162 -5.96 6.56 -1.33
C LEU A 162 -5.60 6.32 -2.81
N LEU A 163 -5.67 7.37 -3.63
CA LEU A 163 -5.08 7.40 -4.98
C LEU A 163 -3.78 8.19 -4.94
N ILE A 164 -2.72 7.62 -5.50
CA ILE A 164 -1.43 8.30 -5.71
C ILE A 164 -1.23 8.54 -7.20
N ILE A 165 -0.92 9.78 -7.55
CA ILE A 165 -0.49 10.21 -8.89
C ILE A 165 1.01 10.48 -8.81
N ASN A 166 1.81 9.50 -9.23
CA ASN A 166 3.25 9.49 -9.07
C ASN A 166 4.01 10.07 -10.25
N LYS A 167 5.32 10.28 -10.07
CA LYS A 167 6.28 10.75 -11.08
C LYS A 167 5.94 12.15 -11.61
N ILE A 168 5.44 13.04 -10.75
CA ILE A 168 5.02 14.38 -11.16
C ILE A 168 6.15 15.22 -11.76
N ASP A 169 7.39 14.91 -11.45
CA ASP A 169 8.60 15.46 -12.05
C ASP A 169 8.69 15.20 -13.54
N LEU A 170 8.12 14.10 -14.04
CA LEU A 170 8.10 13.76 -15.46
C LEU A 170 6.98 14.47 -16.23
N ALA A 171 6.02 15.11 -15.57
CA ALA A 171 4.85 15.70 -16.23
C ALA A 171 5.20 16.64 -17.39
N PRO A 172 6.20 17.55 -17.28
CA PRO A 172 6.61 18.39 -18.42
C PRO A 172 7.19 17.60 -19.59
N MET A 173 7.89 16.49 -19.31
CA MET A 173 8.56 15.66 -20.31
C MET A 173 7.58 14.83 -21.12
N VAL A 174 6.49 14.37 -20.50
CA VAL A 174 5.46 13.54 -21.14
C VAL A 174 4.24 14.35 -21.58
N GLY A 175 4.26 15.68 -21.41
CA GLY A 175 3.16 16.57 -21.78
C GLY A 175 1.89 16.37 -20.92
N ALA A 176 2.01 15.85 -19.73
CA ALA A 176 0.89 15.67 -18.82
C ALA A 176 0.55 16.97 -18.06
N ASN A 177 -0.74 17.28 -18.00
CA ASN A 177 -1.24 18.45 -17.27
C ASN A 177 -1.72 18.06 -15.87
N LEU A 178 -0.96 18.42 -14.83
CA LEU A 178 -1.30 18.09 -13.45
C LEU A 178 -2.60 18.74 -12.99
N GLY A 179 -2.95 19.94 -13.51
CA GLY A 179 -4.23 20.61 -13.23
C GLY A 179 -5.41 19.82 -13.77
N VAL A 180 -5.31 19.25 -14.97
CA VAL A 180 -6.32 18.34 -15.54
C VAL A 180 -6.44 17.08 -14.67
N MET A 181 -5.33 16.46 -14.29
CA MET A 181 -5.36 15.27 -13.44
C MET A 181 -5.97 15.56 -12.06
N TYR A 182 -5.73 16.75 -11.50
CA TYR A 182 -6.32 17.18 -10.24
C TYR A 182 -7.85 17.30 -10.33
N GLU A 183 -8.36 18.05 -11.32
CA GLU A 183 -9.81 18.26 -11.47
C GLU A 183 -10.53 16.94 -11.79
N ASP A 184 -9.96 16.12 -12.66
CA ASP A 184 -10.52 14.81 -12.98
C ASP A 184 -10.51 13.87 -11.75
N SER A 185 -9.44 13.82 -10.98
CA SER A 185 -9.38 13.03 -9.76
C SER A 185 -10.41 13.49 -8.73
N LYS A 186 -10.52 14.79 -8.52
CA LYS A 186 -11.52 15.38 -7.62
C LYS A 186 -12.95 15.02 -8.03
N LYS A 187 -13.24 15.08 -9.33
CA LYS A 187 -14.55 14.71 -9.89
C LYS A 187 -14.86 13.23 -9.70
N MET A 188 -13.89 12.36 -9.98
CA MET A 188 -14.07 10.90 -9.95
C MET A 188 -14.09 10.31 -8.55
N ARG A 189 -13.38 10.93 -7.61
CA ARG A 189 -13.21 10.42 -6.23
C ARG A 189 -14.14 11.08 -5.20
N GLY A 190 -14.72 12.26 -5.53
CA GLY A 190 -15.54 13.01 -4.59
C GLY A 190 -14.75 13.42 -3.34
N LYS A 191 -15.07 12.85 -2.19
CA LYS A 191 -14.39 13.13 -0.90
C LYS A 191 -13.17 12.24 -0.62
N ARG A 192 -12.91 11.21 -1.44
CA ARG A 192 -11.79 10.30 -1.20
C ARG A 192 -10.47 10.98 -1.52
N PRO A 193 -9.45 10.81 -0.66
CA PRO A 193 -8.18 11.51 -0.81
C PRO A 193 -7.39 11.03 -2.04
N PHE A 194 -6.64 11.95 -2.63
CA PHE A 194 -5.62 11.66 -3.62
C PHE A 194 -4.42 12.57 -3.42
N LEU A 195 -3.23 12.08 -3.75
CA LEU A 195 -1.97 12.77 -3.56
C LEU A 195 -1.15 12.74 -4.84
N PHE A 196 -0.43 13.83 -5.08
CA PHE A 196 0.61 13.91 -6.10
C PHE A 196 1.96 13.64 -5.45
N THR A 197 2.78 12.79 -6.08
CA THR A 197 4.07 12.39 -5.52
C THR A 197 5.16 12.31 -6.59
N ASN A 198 6.39 12.52 -6.16
CA ASN A 198 7.59 12.00 -6.81
C ASN A 198 8.29 11.08 -5.79
N ILE A 199 7.92 9.80 -5.79
CA ILE A 199 8.41 8.83 -4.80
C ILE A 199 9.94 8.75 -4.79
N ARG A 200 10.60 8.78 -5.97
CA ARG A 200 12.06 8.74 -6.05
C ARG A 200 12.73 10.02 -5.53
N GLY A 201 12.06 11.15 -5.65
CA GLY A 201 12.51 12.45 -5.15
C GLY A 201 12.02 12.77 -3.74
N ASP A 202 11.35 11.82 -3.08
CA ASP A 202 10.80 11.96 -1.72
C ASP A 202 9.74 13.08 -1.57
N ASP A 203 9.15 13.54 -2.70
CA ASP A 203 8.12 14.57 -2.69
C ASP A 203 6.73 13.95 -2.49
N GLY A 204 6.01 14.41 -1.45
CA GLY A 204 4.68 13.97 -1.08
C GLY A 204 4.60 12.62 -0.35
N VAL A 205 5.74 11.95 -0.11
CA VAL A 205 5.81 10.68 0.65
C VAL A 205 5.41 10.88 2.11
N ASP A 206 5.80 12.00 2.70
CA ASP A 206 5.41 12.42 4.05
C ASP A 206 3.88 12.42 4.24
N LYS A 207 3.14 12.91 3.25
CA LYS A 207 1.66 12.94 3.25
C LYS A 207 1.05 11.55 3.15
N VAL A 208 1.69 10.63 2.42
CA VAL A 208 1.26 9.23 2.35
C VAL A 208 1.44 8.56 3.72
N ILE A 209 2.59 8.78 4.36
CA ILE A 209 2.88 8.26 5.71
C ILE A 209 1.89 8.83 6.73
N GLU A 210 1.60 10.13 6.67
CA GLU A 210 0.62 10.79 7.53
C GLU A 210 -0.78 10.20 7.34
N TRP A 211 -1.20 9.97 6.09
CA TRP A 211 -2.48 9.32 5.78
C TRP A 211 -2.54 7.91 6.37
N ILE A 212 -1.50 7.08 6.18
CA ILE A 212 -1.45 5.74 6.77
C ILE A 212 -1.61 5.81 8.29
N LYS A 213 -0.85 6.66 8.96
CA LYS A 213 -0.89 6.80 10.42
C LYS A 213 -2.26 7.23 10.93
N ARG A 214 -2.85 8.26 10.30
CA ARG A 214 -4.12 8.85 10.75
C ARG A 214 -5.32 8.01 10.36
N ASP A 215 -5.43 7.63 9.07
CA ASP A 215 -6.67 7.07 8.49
C ASP A 215 -6.70 5.54 8.50
N VAL A 216 -5.55 4.88 8.59
CA VAL A 216 -5.46 3.42 8.56
C VAL A 216 -5.06 2.85 9.92
N LEU A 217 -4.07 3.45 10.58
CA LEU A 217 -3.56 2.98 11.88
C LEU A 217 -4.18 3.73 13.06
N PHE A 218 -5.04 4.72 12.78
CA PHE A 218 -5.77 5.52 13.79
C PHE A 218 -4.87 6.10 14.89
N GLU A 219 -3.64 6.48 14.53
CA GLU A 219 -2.72 7.12 15.46
C GLU A 219 -3.24 8.49 15.90
N GLY A 220 -3.28 8.71 17.19
CA GLY A 220 -3.64 10.01 17.78
C GLY A 220 -5.14 10.26 17.93
N LEU A 221 -5.99 9.22 17.74
CA LEU A 221 -7.41 9.25 18.08
C LEU A 221 -7.65 8.83 19.52
#